data_b488fc6a87c0c44639af4efee371fc43
#
_entry.id   b488fc6a87c0c44639af4efee371fc43
#
_cell.length_a   1.000
_cell.length_b   1.000
_cell.length_c   1.000
_cell.angle_alpha   90.00
_cell.angle_beta   90.00
_cell.angle_gamma   90.00
#
_symmetry.space_group_name_H-M   'P 1'
#
loop_
_entity.id
_entity.type
_entity.pdbx_description
1 polymer ?
#
loop_
_entity_poly.entity_id
_entity_poly.type
_entity_poly.pdbx_seq_one_letter_code
_entity_poly.pdbx_strand_id
1 'polypeptide(L)'
;MEQTVLQRPEILAPAGNADMLRAAVFAGADAVYLGLDGYNARRSAGNFDPDALREAVCFCHARGVAVHVTLNTLVYAAELGGLADAVRAVAAAGADAVIVDDLATAQLVRSIAPGLACTALPR
;
A
#
# COMPACT_ATOMS: atom_id res chain seq x y z
N MET A 1 6.24 25.13 23.85
CA MET A 1 6.38 24.59 23.34
C MET A 1 6.54 23.91 22.72
N GLU A 2 6.44 24.07 22.44
CA GLU A 2 6.41 23.54 21.75
C GLU A 2 6.84 22.58 21.39
N GLN A 3 6.63 21.96 21.33
CA GLN A 3 6.87 20.91 21.00
C GLN A 3 7.06 20.34 19.83
N THR A 4 6.69 20.65 19.18
CA THR A 4 6.79 20.43 17.79
C THR A 4 8.13 20.05 17.35
N VAL A 5 9.08 20.60 17.88
CA VAL A 5 10.45 20.27 17.54
C VAL A 5 10.82 18.86 17.92
N LEU A 6 9.99 18.23 18.70
CA LEU A 6 10.29 16.88 19.15
C LEU A 6 9.66 15.83 18.26
N GLN A 7 9.01 16.26 17.20
CA GLN A 7 8.39 15.34 16.28
C GLN A 7 9.47 14.63 15.47
N ARG A 8 9.61 13.34 15.66
CA ARG A 8 10.61 12.62 14.90
C ARG A 8 10.11 12.34 13.50
N PRO A 9 11.03 12.18 12.54
CA PRO A 9 10.62 11.81 11.19
C PRO A 9 9.90 10.47 11.19
N GLU A 10 8.93 10.35 10.31
CA GLU A 10 8.23 9.10 10.12
C GLU A 10 9.15 8.12 9.40
N ILE A 11 9.23 6.90 9.91
CA ILE A 11 10.04 5.86 9.29
C ILE A 11 9.14 5.00 8.41
N LEU A 12 9.39 5.06 7.11
CA LEU A 12 8.64 4.32 6.12
C LEU A 12 9.54 3.24 5.55
N ALA A 13 9.18 1.99 5.75
CA ALA A 13 10.03 0.86 5.37
C ALA A 13 9.38 0.02 4.28
N PRO A 14 10.16 -0.44 3.30
CA PRO A 14 9.63 -1.34 2.28
C PRO A 14 9.41 -2.74 2.84
N ALA A 15 8.42 -3.43 2.32
CA ALA A 15 8.13 -4.80 2.71
C ALA A 15 7.79 -5.62 1.48
N GLY A 16 8.78 -6.34 0.96
CA GLY A 16 8.60 -7.15 -0.24
C GLY A 16 7.91 -8.47 0.02
N ASN A 17 7.90 -8.95 1.25
CA ASN A 17 7.23 -10.18 1.61
C ASN A 17 6.89 -10.15 3.10
N ALA A 18 6.25 -11.21 3.58
CA ALA A 18 5.78 -11.24 4.96
C ALA A 18 6.92 -11.20 5.97
N ASP A 19 8.05 -11.82 5.65
CA ASP A 19 9.19 -11.80 6.57
C ASP A 19 9.78 -10.40 6.68
N MET A 20 9.90 -9.70 5.56
CA MET A 20 10.38 -8.32 5.55
C MET A 20 9.40 -7.41 6.28
N LEU A 21 8.12 -7.67 6.13
CA LEU A 21 7.10 -6.90 6.83
C LEU A 21 7.27 -6.99 8.33
N ARG A 22 7.40 -8.21 8.84
CA ARG A 22 7.58 -8.41 10.26
C ARG A 22 8.87 -7.76 10.76
N ALA A 23 9.95 -7.91 9.98
CA ALA A 23 11.21 -7.30 10.36
C ALA A 23 11.09 -5.78 10.44
N ALA A 24 10.41 -5.16 9.47
CA ALA A 24 10.24 -3.71 9.47
C ALA A 24 9.43 -3.25 10.68
N VAL A 25 8.36 -3.96 11.00
CA VAL A 25 7.51 -3.60 12.13
C VAL A 25 8.29 -3.70 13.44
N PHE A 26 9.02 -4.79 13.63
CA PHE A 26 9.77 -4.98 14.87
C PHE A 26 10.99 -4.07 14.96
N ALA A 27 11.47 -3.56 13.83
CA ALA A 27 12.55 -2.59 13.84
C ALA A 27 12.07 -1.18 14.16
N GLY A 28 10.77 -0.95 14.25
CA GLY A 28 10.24 0.34 14.67
C GLY A 28 9.71 1.21 13.54
N ALA A 29 9.37 0.63 12.40
CA ALA A 29 8.79 1.41 11.31
C ALA A 29 7.45 2.01 11.74
N ASP A 30 7.19 3.22 11.29
CA ASP A 30 5.90 3.88 11.52
C ASP A 30 4.88 3.47 10.47
N ALA A 31 5.36 3.16 9.27
CA ALA A 31 4.54 2.70 8.18
C ALA A 31 5.36 1.78 7.29
N VAL A 32 4.68 0.88 6.62
CA VAL A 32 5.33 0.03 5.63
C VAL A 32 4.66 0.27 4.28
N TYR A 33 5.42 0.09 3.19
CA TYR A 33 4.84 0.11 1.87
C TYR A 33 5.15 -1.19 1.16
N LEU A 34 4.19 -1.67 0.41
CA LEU A 34 4.28 -2.94 -0.26
C LEU A 34 3.53 -2.90 -1.58
N GLY A 35 3.81 -3.85 -2.44
CA GLY A 35 3.14 -3.95 -3.72
C GLY A 35 2.10 -5.05 -3.69
N LEU A 36 1.01 -4.83 -4.42
CA LEU A 36 -0.03 -5.83 -4.57
C LEU A 36 0.19 -6.57 -5.86
N ASP A 37 0.14 -7.91 -5.81
CA ASP A 37 0.24 -8.71 -7.01
C ASP A 37 -0.97 -8.49 -7.90
N GLY A 38 -0.74 -8.56 -9.19
CA GLY A 38 -1.82 -8.52 -10.16
C GLY A 38 -2.68 -9.77 -10.06
N TYR A 39 -3.82 -9.70 -10.71
CA TYR A 39 -4.76 -10.82 -10.69
C TYR A 39 -4.47 -11.83 -11.77
N ASN A 40 -3.49 -11.55 -12.63
CA ASN A 40 -3.15 -12.50 -13.68
C ASN A 40 -2.08 -13.46 -13.18
N ALA A 41 -1.60 -14.30 -14.08
CA ALA A 41 -0.63 -15.33 -13.74
C ALA A 41 0.76 -14.79 -13.47
N ARG A 42 0.99 -13.51 -13.61
CA ARG A 42 2.33 -12.93 -13.52
C ARG A 42 2.63 -12.47 -12.10
N ARG A 43 2.52 -13.37 -11.19
CA ARG A 43 2.80 -13.05 -9.80
C ARG A 43 4.28 -12.89 -9.58
N SER A 44 4.64 -11.83 -8.92
CA SER A 44 5.98 -11.63 -8.44
C SER A 44 6.10 -12.33 -7.09
N ALA A 45 7.20 -13.04 -6.89
CA ALA A 45 7.37 -13.79 -5.67
C ALA A 45 7.43 -12.91 -4.42
N GLY A 46 7.75 -11.65 -4.58
CA GLY A 46 7.90 -10.76 -3.44
C GLY A 46 6.67 -9.97 -3.05
N ASN A 47 5.63 -9.98 -3.88
CA ASN A 47 4.47 -9.14 -3.63
C ASN A 47 3.39 -9.88 -2.86
N PHE A 48 2.40 -9.13 -2.41
CA PHE A 48 1.29 -9.66 -1.64
C PHE A 48 0.09 -9.87 -2.53
N ASP A 49 -0.59 -11.00 -2.38
CA ASP A 49 -1.91 -11.18 -3.00
C ASP A 49 -2.95 -10.54 -2.06
N PRO A 50 -4.22 -10.44 -2.51
CA PRO A 50 -5.23 -9.77 -1.68
C PRO A 50 -5.41 -10.38 -0.29
N ASP A 51 -5.31 -11.70 -0.15
CA ASP A 51 -5.47 -12.33 1.15
C ASP A 51 -4.27 -12.03 2.05
N ALA A 52 -3.06 -12.11 1.50
CA ALA A 52 -1.86 -11.77 2.25
C ALA A 52 -1.86 -10.29 2.64
N LEU A 53 -2.40 -9.43 1.77
CA LEU A 53 -2.51 -8.02 2.09
C LEU A 53 -3.41 -7.79 3.29
N ARG A 54 -4.55 -8.48 3.32
CA ARG A 54 -5.48 -8.35 4.45
C ARG A 54 -4.82 -8.76 5.76
N GLU A 55 -4.08 -9.87 5.73
CA GLU A 55 -3.36 -10.33 6.91
C GLU A 55 -2.28 -9.33 7.31
N ALA A 56 -1.57 -8.77 6.34
CA ALA A 56 -0.52 -7.80 6.61
C ALA A 56 -1.09 -6.54 7.27
N VAL A 57 -2.24 -6.07 6.77
CA VAL A 57 -2.88 -4.89 7.34
C VAL A 57 -3.29 -5.16 8.79
N CYS A 58 -3.88 -6.32 9.05
CA CYS A 58 -4.27 -6.67 10.42
C CYS A 58 -3.05 -6.71 11.34
N PHE A 59 -1.98 -7.34 10.88
CA PHE A 59 -0.76 -7.44 11.69
C PHE A 59 -0.19 -6.07 12.01
N CYS A 60 -0.12 -5.21 11.02
CA CYS A 60 0.45 -3.87 11.19
C CYS A 60 -0.43 -2.99 12.05
N HIS A 61 -1.74 -2.98 11.81
CA HIS A 61 -2.64 -2.14 12.56
C HIS A 61 -2.69 -2.51 14.04
N ALA A 62 -2.57 -3.80 14.33
CA ALA A 62 -2.53 -4.23 15.72
C ALA A 62 -1.32 -3.68 16.46
N ARG A 63 -0.31 -3.25 15.73
CA ARG A 63 0.92 -2.72 16.31
C ARG A 63 1.11 -1.23 16.04
N GLY A 64 0.07 -0.57 15.55
CA GLY A 64 0.13 0.87 15.32
C GLY A 64 0.93 1.28 14.10
N VAL A 65 1.09 0.39 13.13
CA VAL A 65 1.87 0.65 11.92
C VAL A 65 0.91 0.80 10.74
N ALA A 66 1.10 1.87 9.97
CA ALA A 66 0.28 2.12 8.78
C ALA A 66 0.76 1.29 7.60
N VAL A 67 -0.16 0.98 6.68
CA VAL A 67 0.16 0.20 5.49
C VAL A 67 -0.17 1.02 4.25
N HIS A 68 0.82 1.25 3.42
CA HIS A 68 0.68 1.94 2.15
C HIS A 68 0.91 0.94 1.03
N VAL A 69 0.04 0.92 0.04
CA VAL A 69 0.14 -0.03 -1.07
C VAL A 69 0.54 0.71 -2.33
N THR A 70 1.59 0.23 -2.99
CA THR A 70 1.99 0.79 -4.26
C THR A 70 1.29 0.04 -5.39
N LEU A 71 0.76 0.76 -6.36
CA LEU A 71 0.13 0.18 -7.53
C LEU A 71 0.98 0.50 -8.75
N ASN A 72 1.43 -0.54 -9.43
CA ASN A 72 2.15 -0.38 -10.68
C ASN A 72 1.14 -0.21 -11.80
N THR A 73 0.91 1.03 -12.20
CA THR A 73 -0.10 1.35 -13.19
C THR A 73 0.12 0.62 -14.50
N LEU A 74 1.38 0.47 -14.91
CA LEU A 74 1.65 -0.19 -16.19
C LEU A 74 1.22 -1.64 -16.19
N VAL A 75 1.34 -2.31 -15.07
CA VAL A 75 0.93 -3.72 -14.97
C VAL A 75 -0.59 -3.83 -15.04
N TYR A 76 -1.30 -3.01 -14.29
CA TYR A 76 -2.75 -3.11 -14.22
C TYR A 76 -3.45 -2.51 -15.42
N ALA A 77 -2.85 -1.50 -16.04
CA ALA A 77 -3.46 -0.87 -17.22
C ALA A 77 -3.52 -1.82 -18.41
N ALA A 78 -2.67 -2.84 -18.43
CA ALA A 78 -2.70 -3.82 -19.52
C ALA A 78 -3.88 -4.76 -19.41
N GLU A 79 -4.59 -4.77 -18.28
CA GLU A 79 -5.69 -5.68 -18.05
C GLU A 79 -6.98 -4.90 -17.88
N LEU A 80 -7.99 -5.29 -18.60
CA LEU A 80 -9.28 -4.66 -18.51
C LEU A 80 -9.84 -4.88 -17.11
N GLY A 81 -10.11 -3.79 -16.40
CA GLY A 81 -10.65 -3.88 -15.05
C GLY A 81 -9.66 -4.23 -13.96
N GLY A 82 -8.42 -4.58 -14.32
CA GLY A 82 -7.45 -5.03 -13.32
C GLY A 82 -7.12 -3.97 -12.29
N LEU A 83 -6.96 -2.72 -12.74
CA LEU A 83 -6.64 -1.63 -11.82
C LEU A 83 -7.80 -1.37 -10.85
N ALA A 84 -9.03 -1.37 -11.36
CA ALA A 84 -10.19 -1.15 -10.50
C ALA A 84 -10.32 -2.24 -9.46
N ASP A 85 -10.11 -3.50 -9.88
CA ASP A 85 -10.18 -4.62 -8.94
C ASP A 85 -9.08 -4.52 -7.88
N ALA A 86 -7.89 -4.08 -8.28
CA ALA A 86 -6.79 -3.90 -7.34
C ALA A 86 -7.14 -2.83 -6.31
N VAL A 87 -7.72 -1.71 -6.73
CA VAL A 87 -8.12 -0.65 -5.82
C VAL A 87 -9.16 -1.14 -4.84
N ARG A 88 -10.14 -1.91 -5.32
CA ARG A 88 -11.16 -2.46 -4.44
C ARG A 88 -10.56 -3.42 -3.42
N ALA A 89 -9.60 -4.23 -3.83
CA ALA A 89 -8.94 -5.16 -2.92
C ALA A 89 -8.16 -4.42 -1.84
N VAL A 90 -7.48 -3.35 -2.21
CA VAL A 90 -6.72 -2.54 -1.26
C VAL A 90 -7.67 -1.90 -0.24
N ALA A 91 -8.77 -1.35 -0.72
CA ALA A 91 -9.75 -0.73 0.17
C ALA A 91 -10.39 -1.77 1.09
N ALA A 92 -10.72 -2.93 0.55
CA ALA A 92 -11.34 -4.00 1.34
C ALA A 92 -10.39 -4.54 2.41
N ALA A 93 -9.09 -4.54 2.12
CA ALA A 93 -8.10 -5.00 3.09
C ALA A 93 -7.89 -4.02 4.24
N GLY A 94 -8.35 -2.79 4.08
CA GLY A 94 -8.20 -1.78 5.13
C GLY A 94 -6.88 -1.04 5.09
N ALA A 95 -6.18 -1.04 3.96
CA ALA A 95 -4.92 -0.30 3.84
C ALA A 95 -5.15 1.19 4.11
N ASP A 96 -4.11 1.85 4.57
CA ASP A 96 -4.22 3.26 4.95
C ASP A 96 -4.13 4.19 3.75
N ALA A 97 -3.37 3.80 2.74
CA ALA A 97 -3.19 4.66 1.57
C ALA A 97 -2.70 3.86 0.38
N VAL A 98 -2.89 4.43 -0.80
CA VAL A 98 -2.33 3.91 -2.05
C VAL A 98 -1.33 4.90 -2.56
N ILE A 99 -0.23 4.40 -3.13
CA ILE A 99 0.76 5.22 -3.79
C ILE A 99 0.68 4.90 -5.28
N VAL A 100 0.43 5.91 -6.09
CA VAL A 100 0.29 5.76 -7.54
C VAL A 100 1.30 6.64 -8.23
N ASP A 101 1.54 6.37 -9.52
CA ASP A 101 2.59 7.09 -10.25
C ASP A 101 2.04 8.13 -11.23
N ASP A 102 0.74 8.33 -11.29
CA ASP A 102 0.19 9.39 -12.13
C ASP A 102 -1.16 9.86 -11.61
N LEU A 103 -1.55 11.02 -12.10
CA LEU A 103 -2.76 11.69 -11.67
C LEU A 103 -4.04 11.03 -12.14
N ALA A 104 -4.01 10.45 -13.33
CA ALA A 104 -5.19 9.76 -13.83
C ALA A 104 -5.54 8.57 -12.98
N THR A 105 -4.53 7.82 -12.55
CA THR A 105 -4.74 6.71 -11.64
C THR A 105 -5.24 7.19 -10.29
N ALA A 106 -4.72 8.32 -9.81
CA ALA A 106 -5.20 8.90 -8.56
C ALA A 106 -6.68 9.25 -8.64
N GLN A 107 -7.13 9.79 -9.77
CA GLN A 107 -8.54 10.10 -9.95
C GLN A 107 -9.40 8.85 -9.96
N LEU A 108 -8.90 7.79 -10.57
CA LEU A 108 -9.62 6.52 -10.58
C LEU A 108 -9.75 5.96 -9.17
N VAL A 109 -8.70 6.02 -8.38
CA VAL A 109 -8.73 5.57 -7.00
C VAL A 109 -9.77 6.34 -6.21
N ARG A 110 -9.80 7.65 -6.38
CA ARG A 110 -10.76 8.50 -5.69
C ARG A 110 -12.19 8.15 -6.07
N SER A 111 -12.40 7.82 -7.33
CA SER A 111 -13.71 7.47 -7.83
C SER A 111 -14.21 6.14 -7.25
N ILE A 112 -13.32 5.17 -7.11
CA ILE A 112 -13.69 3.83 -6.64
C ILE A 112 -13.73 3.76 -5.12
N ALA A 113 -12.76 4.38 -4.46
CA ALA A 113 -12.63 4.28 -3.01
C ALA A 113 -12.33 5.68 -2.44
N PRO A 114 -13.34 6.54 -2.33
CA PRO A 114 -13.10 7.91 -1.91
C PRO A 114 -12.56 8.04 -0.49
N GLY A 115 -12.78 7.04 0.34
CA GLY A 115 -12.24 7.07 1.70
C GLY A 115 -10.78 6.62 1.81
N LEU A 116 -10.20 6.15 0.72
CA LEU A 116 -8.83 5.65 0.73
C LEU A 116 -7.89 6.79 0.35
N ALA A 117 -6.92 7.07 1.21
CA ALA A 117 -5.94 8.10 0.92
C ALA A 117 -5.11 7.71 -0.30
N CYS A 118 -4.78 8.69 -1.11
CA CYS A 118 -4.05 8.43 -2.35
C CYS A 118 -2.93 9.45 -2.49
N THR A 119 -1.73 8.95 -2.71
CA THR A 119 -0.56 9.79 -2.93
C THR A 119 0.00 9.51 -4.31
N ALA A 120 0.15 10.56 -5.11
CA ALA A 120 0.77 10.44 -6.41
C ALA A 120 2.24 10.78 -6.27
N LEU A 121 3.09 9.89 -6.76
CA LEU A 121 4.53 10.14 -6.71
C LEU A 121 4.90 11.17 -7.77
N PRO A 122 5.73 12.13 -7.44
CA PRO A 122 6.22 13.08 -8.44
C PRO A 122 7.16 12.36 -9.40
N ARG A 123 7.17 12.82 -10.61
CA ARG A 123 8.02 12.28 -11.64
C ARG A 123 9.29 13.08 -11.77
#